data_48cf08791ed347f4b3e2bdac16103413
#
_entry.id   48cf08791ed347f4b3e2bdac16103413
#
_cell.length_a   1.000
_cell.length_b   1.000
_cell.length_c   1.000
_cell.angle_alpha   90.00
_cell.angle_beta   90.00
_cell.angle_gamma   90.00
#
_symmetry.space_group_name_H-M   'P 1'
#
loop_
_entity.id
_entity.type
_entity.pdbx_description
1 polymer ?
#
loop_
_entity_poly.entity_id
_entity_poly.type
_entity_poly.pdbx_seq_one_letter_code
_entity_poly.pdbx_strand_id
1 'polypeptide(L)'
;MRKRHILCLLLALALILSGCAAAAATAAQEEKNCQLYYLVRDLERAPAGGDAIGSEVSTLPKESESPTETQAEDLMNALLSGPAGSDLRSPFPEGTRLLGVEVRGSHAKVDLSAAYRSLSGIDLTLADYCVTLTLTQISAIRSVSILVRGQELSYRDSQRFRPKDVLLSSTEDVVATVDVTLCAIDPEGQLRTVPRTLDLYEGDTQAEALVTALRQGPWDKDWRSALPDWFSVQSVWLDDGVCYANLLTSTVPEAAD
;
A
#
# COMPACT_ATOMS: atom_id res chain seq x y z
N MET A 1 60.22 31.76 28.29
CA MET A 1 59.06 32.24 27.52
C MET A 1 58.82 31.48 26.22
N ARG A 2 59.79 31.10 25.44
CA ARG A 2 59.64 30.36 24.15
C ARG A 2 58.88 29.02 24.26
N LYS A 3 59.07 28.21 25.30
CA LYS A 3 58.40 26.92 25.48
C LYS A 3 56.88 27.00 25.73
N ARG A 4 56.39 28.09 26.35
CA ARG A 4 54.95 28.30 26.60
C ARG A 4 54.18 28.69 25.34
N HIS A 5 54.82 29.43 24.42
CA HIS A 5 54.20 29.81 23.14
C HIS A 5 54.09 28.63 22.17
N ILE A 6 55.09 27.71 22.19
CA ILE A 6 55.07 26.47 21.37
C ILE A 6 53.96 25.53 21.86
N LEU A 7 53.76 25.41 23.17
CA LEU A 7 52.68 24.58 23.74
C LEU A 7 51.30 25.12 23.40
N CYS A 8 51.10 26.45 23.46
CA CYS A 8 49.85 27.09 23.06
C CYS A 8 49.56 26.94 21.55
N LEU A 9 50.61 27.01 20.71
CA LEU A 9 50.47 26.82 19.26
C LEU A 9 50.09 25.39 18.88
N LEU A 10 50.67 24.40 19.58
CA LEU A 10 50.34 22.99 19.40
C LEU A 10 48.91 22.65 19.89
N LEU A 11 48.44 23.29 20.98
CA LEU A 11 47.09 23.12 21.48
C LEU A 11 46.04 23.78 20.54
N ALA A 12 46.37 24.94 19.95
CA ALA A 12 45.51 25.58 18.96
C ALA A 12 45.42 24.79 17.66
N LEU A 13 46.53 24.18 17.22
CA LEU A 13 46.53 23.32 16.03
C LEU A 13 45.76 22.02 16.24
N ALA A 14 45.79 21.44 17.44
CA ALA A 14 45.01 20.25 17.80
C ALA A 14 43.47 20.54 17.82
N LEU A 15 43.06 21.73 18.23
CA LEU A 15 41.64 22.16 18.21
C LEU A 15 41.14 22.42 16.78
N ILE A 16 41.97 22.88 15.87
CA ILE A 16 41.58 23.08 14.46
C ILE A 16 41.45 21.75 13.73
N LEU A 17 42.27 20.74 14.04
CA LEU A 17 42.16 19.41 13.45
C LEU A 17 40.98 18.60 14.00
N SER A 18 40.51 18.86 15.22
CA SER A 18 39.30 18.22 15.78
C SER A 18 38.00 18.80 15.21
N GLY A 19 38.02 20.02 14.69
CA GLY A 19 36.84 20.66 14.09
C GLY A 19 36.48 20.18 12.68
N CYS A 20 37.49 19.65 11.94
CA CYS A 20 37.22 19.13 10.57
C CYS A 20 36.72 17.68 10.53
N ALA A 21 36.88 16.92 11.61
CA ALA A 21 36.37 15.53 11.64
C ALA A 21 34.91 15.43 12.06
N ALA A 22 34.33 16.48 12.66
CA ALA A 22 32.91 16.50 13.07
C ALA A 22 31.93 17.01 11.99
N ALA A 23 32.46 17.61 10.90
CA ALA A 23 31.64 18.11 9.79
C ALA A 23 31.38 17.07 8.66
N ALA A 24 32.00 15.90 8.74
CA ALA A 24 31.87 14.84 7.72
C ALA A 24 30.86 13.72 8.12
N ALA A 25 30.18 13.85 9.25
CA ALA A 25 29.38 12.75 9.81
C ALA A 25 27.87 13.06 9.92
N THR A 26 27.34 14.05 9.17
CA THR A 26 25.89 14.25 9.19
C THR A 26 25.36 14.80 7.84
N ALA A 27 25.75 14.15 6.75
CA ALA A 27 24.86 14.05 5.63
C ALA A 27 24.07 12.74 5.85
N ALA A 28 23.21 12.72 6.83
CA ALA A 28 22.09 11.79 6.82
C ALA A 28 21.34 12.11 5.53
N GLN A 29 21.50 11.25 4.54
CA GLN A 29 20.63 11.27 3.36
C GLN A 29 19.22 11.16 3.92
N GLU A 30 18.44 12.25 3.85
CA GLU A 30 17.02 12.18 4.08
C GLU A 30 16.45 11.31 2.96
N GLU A 31 16.30 10.03 3.27
CA GLU A 31 15.65 9.08 2.39
C GLU A 31 14.18 9.46 2.28
N LYS A 32 13.68 9.59 1.06
CA LYS A 32 12.25 9.79 0.84
C LYS A 32 11.59 8.43 0.78
N ASN A 33 10.69 8.18 1.72
CA ASN A 33 9.82 7.02 1.66
C ASN A 33 8.86 7.16 0.46
N CYS A 34 8.80 6.13 -0.37
CA CYS A 34 7.83 5.98 -1.45
C CYS A 34 7.10 4.66 -1.28
N GLN A 35 5.95 4.55 -1.92
CA GLN A 35 5.18 3.31 -1.92
C GLN A 35 5.30 2.63 -3.29
N LEU A 36 5.58 1.35 -3.29
CA LEU A 36 5.53 0.51 -4.47
C LEU A 36 4.24 -0.29 -4.44
N TYR A 37 3.44 -0.19 -5.50
CA TYR A 37 2.12 -0.80 -5.56
C TYR A 37 2.17 -2.14 -6.29
N TYR A 38 1.64 -3.18 -5.65
CA TYR A 38 1.65 -4.55 -6.10
C TYR A 38 0.28 -5.17 -5.99
N LEU A 39 0.08 -6.37 -6.52
CA LEU A 39 -1.16 -7.12 -6.34
C LEU A 39 -1.18 -7.83 -4.99
N VAL A 40 -2.32 -7.85 -4.34
CA VAL A 40 -2.56 -8.68 -3.16
C VAL A 40 -2.58 -10.14 -3.60
N ARG A 41 -1.83 -10.99 -2.89
CA ARG A 41 -1.67 -12.41 -3.26
C ARG A 41 -2.93 -13.22 -2.99
N ASP A 42 -3.58 -12.97 -1.88
CA ASP A 42 -4.72 -13.74 -1.40
C ASP A 42 -5.87 -12.79 -1.07
N LEU A 43 -6.73 -12.56 -2.05
CA LEU A 43 -7.91 -11.69 -1.91
C LEU A 43 -8.95 -12.28 -0.94
N GLU A 44 -8.95 -13.60 -0.72
CA GLU A 44 -9.88 -14.24 0.23
C GLU A 44 -9.51 -13.92 1.69
N ARG A 45 -8.24 -13.60 1.94
CA ARG A 45 -7.75 -13.17 3.25
C ARG A 45 -7.70 -11.65 3.41
N ALA A 46 -7.89 -10.92 2.33
CA ALA A 46 -8.06 -9.47 2.43
C ALA A 46 -9.31 -9.17 3.27
N PRO A 47 -9.30 -8.09 4.06
CA PRO A 47 -10.52 -7.62 4.72
C PRO A 47 -11.65 -7.48 3.69
N ALA A 48 -12.89 -7.76 4.10
CA ALA A 48 -14.04 -7.60 3.21
C ALA A 48 -14.02 -6.18 2.61
N GLY A 49 -14.01 -6.08 1.27
CA GLY A 49 -13.79 -4.82 0.56
C GLY A 49 -12.32 -4.48 0.29
N GLY A 50 -11.38 -5.40 0.60
CA GLY A 50 -9.95 -5.19 0.36
C GLY A 50 -9.62 -5.03 -1.11
N ASP A 51 -8.76 -4.04 -1.40
CA ASP A 51 -8.29 -3.74 -2.75
C ASP A 51 -7.47 -4.88 -3.34
N ALA A 52 -7.58 -5.09 -4.64
CA ALA A 52 -6.72 -6.01 -5.38
C ALA A 52 -5.26 -5.53 -5.43
N ILE A 53 -5.01 -4.26 -5.08
CA ILE A 53 -3.70 -3.61 -5.07
C ILE A 53 -3.36 -3.23 -3.63
N GLY A 54 -2.21 -3.69 -3.19
CA GLY A 54 -1.58 -3.30 -1.93
C GLY A 54 -0.26 -2.56 -2.18
N SER A 55 0.34 -2.00 -1.14
CA SER A 55 1.61 -1.29 -1.26
C SER A 55 2.61 -1.70 -0.19
N GLU A 56 3.88 -1.53 -0.50
CA GLU A 56 4.97 -1.61 0.48
C GLU A 56 5.85 -0.36 0.41
N VAL A 57 6.43 0.01 1.55
CA VAL A 57 7.32 1.16 1.64
C VAL A 57 8.69 0.79 1.10
N SER A 58 9.20 1.61 0.19
CA SER A 58 10.57 1.54 -0.33
C SER A 58 11.26 2.88 -0.09
N THR A 59 12.56 2.86 0.05
CA THR A 59 13.38 4.06 0.19
C THR A 59 14.06 4.39 -1.13
N LEU A 60 13.86 5.60 -1.62
CA LEU A 60 14.57 6.12 -2.78
C LEU A 60 15.59 7.17 -2.36
N PRO A 61 16.66 7.35 -3.17
CA PRO A 61 17.54 8.50 -3.04
C PRO A 61 16.74 9.82 -3.12
N LYS A 62 17.15 10.82 -2.35
CA LYS A 62 16.47 12.11 -2.22
C LYS A 62 16.14 12.75 -3.57
N GLU A 63 14.90 13.15 -3.74
CA GLU A 63 14.29 13.76 -4.94
C GLU A 63 14.97 15.07 -5.42
N SER A 64 15.78 15.72 -4.59
CA SER A 64 16.22 17.09 -4.83
C SER A 64 17.34 17.27 -5.85
N GLU A 65 17.98 16.20 -6.31
CA GLU A 65 19.17 16.30 -7.15
C GLU A 65 19.09 15.51 -8.46
N SER A 66 18.14 14.58 -8.61
CA SER A 66 18.01 13.77 -9.83
C SER A 66 16.91 14.28 -10.76
N PRO A 67 17.11 14.23 -12.09
CA PRO A 67 16.06 14.52 -13.05
C PRO A 67 14.82 13.64 -12.81
N THR A 68 13.63 14.18 -13.07
CA THR A 68 12.35 13.45 -12.89
C THR A 68 12.33 12.09 -13.60
N GLU A 69 12.97 12.02 -14.77
CA GLU A 69 13.09 10.78 -15.54
C GLU A 69 13.90 9.72 -14.79
N THR A 70 15.03 10.10 -14.20
CA THR A 70 15.87 9.19 -13.41
C THR A 70 15.12 8.67 -12.18
N GLN A 71 14.38 9.53 -11.49
CA GLN A 71 13.55 9.11 -10.35
C GLN A 71 12.47 8.13 -10.78
N ALA A 72 11.83 8.36 -11.92
CA ALA A 72 10.82 7.47 -12.47
C ALA A 72 11.41 6.13 -12.91
N GLU A 73 12.63 6.12 -13.47
CA GLU A 73 13.36 4.90 -13.81
C GLU A 73 13.73 4.09 -12.57
N ASP A 74 14.21 4.74 -11.51
CA ASP A 74 14.55 4.11 -10.24
C ASP A 74 13.32 3.45 -9.59
N LEU A 75 12.18 4.17 -9.55
CA LEU A 75 10.90 3.62 -9.07
C LEU A 75 10.42 2.43 -9.90
N MET A 76 10.51 2.54 -11.22
CA MET A 76 10.12 1.43 -12.10
C MET A 76 11.01 0.20 -11.94
N ASN A 77 12.31 0.39 -11.79
CA ASN A 77 13.23 -0.72 -11.55
C ASN A 77 12.97 -1.38 -10.19
N ALA A 78 12.70 -0.58 -9.14
CA ALA A 78 12.31 -1.10 -7.85
C ALA A 78 10.98 -1.89 -7.93
N LEU A 79 9.97 -1.35 -8.61
CA LEU A 79 8.68 -2.00 -8.81
C LEU A 79 8.81 -3.32 -9.59
N LEU A 80 9.63 -3.35 -10.64
CA LEU A 80 9.89 -4.55 -11.44
C LEU A 80 10.69 -5.63 -10.70
N SER A 81 11.43 -5.26 -9.66
CA SER A 81 12.14 -6.21 -8.81
C SER A 81 11.20 -7.08 -7.98
N GLY A 82 9.95 -6.68 -7.85
CA GLY A 82 8.91 -7.39 -7.12
C GLY A 82 8.87 -7.03 -5.63
N PRO A 83 7.80 -7.44 -4.92
CA PRO A 83 7.60 -7.13 -3.52
C PRO A 83 8.55 -7.95 -2.63
N ALA A 84 8.97 -7.36 -1.52
CA ALA A 84 9.71 -8.05 -0.47
C ALA A 84 8.78 -8.86 0.46
N GLY A 85 7.54 -8.39 0.63
CA GLY A 85 6.54 -9.03 1.49
C GLY A 85 5.87 -10.24 0.84
N SER A 86 5.53 -11.26 1.64
CA SER A 86 4.88 -12.49 1.19
C SER A 86 3.42 -12.31 0.77
N ASP A 87 2.77 -11.24 1.25
CA ASP A 87 1.34 -11.00 1.06
C ASP A 87 1.03 -10.32 -0.27
N LEU A 88 2.07 -9.83 -0.94
CA LEU A 88 1.99 -9.20 -2.25
C LEU A 88 2.60 -10.08 -3.34
N ARG A 89 2.23 -9.80 -4.58
CA ARG A 89 2.81 -10.42 -5.78
C ARG A 89 3.03 -9.39 -6.87
N SER A 90 4.03 -9.62 -7.70
CA SER A 90 4.29 -8.76 -8.86
C SER A 90 3.09 -8.74 -9.81
N PRO A 91 2.68 -7.57 -10.33
CA PRO A 91 1.69 -7.45 -11.39
C PRO A 91 2.26 -7.79 -12.78
N PHE A 92 3.57 -7.97 -12.88
CA PHE A 92 4.25 -8.13 -14.17
C PHE A 92 4.51 -9.60 -14.51
N PRO A 93 4.36 -9.97 -15.79
CA PRO A 93 4.83 -11.26 -16.28
C PRO A 93 6.33 -11.42 -16.09
N GLU A 94 6.77 -12.64 -15.90
CA GLU A 94 8.19 -12.96 -15.83
C GLU A 94 8.95 -12.48 -17.08
N GLY A 95 10.11 -11.88 -16.88
CA GLY A 95 10.93 -11.32 -17.95
C GLY A 95 10.50 -9.93 -18.42
N THR A 96 9.54 -9.29 -17.77
CA THR A 96 9.24 -7.86 -18.00
C THR A 96 10.43 -7.02 -17.56
N ARG A 97 10.88 -6.09 -18.41
CA ARG A 97 11.99 -5.18 -18.16
C ARG A 97 11.62 -3.78 -18.57
N LEU A 98 12.17 -2.80 -17.90
CA LEU A 98 12.14 -1.40 -18.31
C LEU A 98 13.05 -1.21 -19.52
N LEU A 99 12.55 -0.53 -20.56
CA LEU A 99 13.33 -0.10 -21.72
C LEU A 99 13.67 1.39 -21.63
N GLY A 100 12.89 2.17 -20.93
CA GLY A 100 13.12 3.58 -20.64
C GLY A 100 11.89 4.28 -20.11
N VAL A 101 12.11 5.47 -19.55
CA VAL A 101 11.06 6.42 -19.18
C VAL A 101 11.34 7.75 -19.83
N GLU A 102 10.34 8.36 -20.42
CA GLU A 102 10.39 9.72 -20.98
C GLU A 102 9.37 10.58 -20.24
N VAL A 103 9.79 11.74 -19.72
CA VAL A 103 8.88 12.69 -19.06
C VAL A 103 8.77 13.97 -19.88
N ARG A 104 7.55 14.28 -20.34
CA ARG A 104 7.25 15.53 -21.03
C ARG A 104 6.20 16.32 -20.26
N GLY A 105 6.61 17.46 -19.71
CA GLY A 105 5.76 18.22 -18.79
C GLY A 105 5.41 17.40 -17.55
N SER A 106 4.14 17.10 -17.34
CA SER A 106 3.66 16.28 -16.23
C SER A 106 3.19 14.87 -16.67
N HIS A 107 3.65 14.41 -17.83
CA HIS A 107 3.28 13.12 -18.39
C HIS A 107 4.50 12.23 -18.54
N ALA A 108 4.46 11.05 -17.92
CA ALA A 108 5.49 10.03 -18.05
C ALA A 108 5.06 8.96 -19.08
N LYS A 109 5.97 8.59 -19.97
CA LYS A 109 5.83 7.44 -20.87
C LYS A 109 6.82 6.37 -20.43
N VAL A 110 6.32 5.23 -20.04
CA VAL A 110 7.09 4.07 -19.61
C VAL A 110 7.13 3.07 -20.74
N ASP A 111 8.30 2.72 -21.24
CA ASP A 111 8.46 1.68 -22.26
C ASP A 111 8.94 0.38 -21.63
N LEU A 112 8.16 -0.68 -21.81
CA LEU A 112 8.40 -2.00 -21.27
C LEU A 112 8.75 -3.01 -22.36
N SER A 113 9.41 -4.10 -21.96
CA SER A 113 9.75 -5.20 -22.85
C SER A 113 8.53 -5.96 -23.34
N ALA A 114 8.70 -6.79 -24.38
CA ALA A 114 7.63 -7.55 -25.03
C ALA A 114 6.86 -8.47 -24.07
N ALA A 115 7.45 -8.89 -22.95
CA ALA A 115 6.80 -9.76 -21.97
C ALA A 115 5.50 -9.14 -21.42
N TYR A 116 5.46 -7.81 -21.26
CA TYR A 116 4.26 -7.11 -20.79
C TYR A 116 3.04 -7.29 -21.70
N ARG A 117 3.23 -7.58 -22.98
CA ARG A 117 2.15 -7.80 -23.98
C ARG A 117 1.32 -9.06 -23.69
N SER A 118 1.79 -9.98 -22.85
CA SER A 118 1.03 -11.17 -22.48
C SER A 118 -0.14 -10.87 -21.53
N LEU A 119 -0.17 -9.67 -20.93
CA LEU A 119 -1.29 -9.24 -20.10
C LEU A 119 -2.49 -8.83 -20.94
N SER A 120 -3.69 -9.14 -20.44
CA SER A 120 -4.96 -8.73 -21.03
C SER A 120 -6.05 -8.62 -19.95
N GLY A 121 -7.15 -7.96 -20.27
CA GLY A 121 -8.29 -7.81 -19.37
C GLY A 121 -7.91 -7.20 -18.02
N ILE A 122 -8.40 -7.78 -16.95
CA ILE A 122 -8.21 -7.26 -15.60
C ILE A 122 -6.74 -7.26 -15.15
N ASP A 123 -5.96 -8.27 -15.52
CA ASP A 123 -4.54 -8.34 -15.14
C ASP A 123 -3.75 -7.19 -15.77
N LEU A 124 -4.06 -6.81 -17.02
CA LEU A 124 -3.46 -5.65 -17.66
C LEU A 124 -3.86 -4.36 -16.95
N THR A 125 -5.14 -4.20 -16.65
CA THR A 125 -5.65 -3.02 -15.96
C THR A 125 -4.99 -2.84 -14.59
N LEU A 126 -4.91 -3.90 -13.79
CA LEU A 126 -4.28 -3.87 -12.48
C LEU A 126 -2.78 -3.55 -12.57
N ALA A 127 -2.08 -4.11 -13.56
CA ALA A 127 -0.66 -3.79 -13.78
C ALA A 127 -0.46 -2.32 -14.19
N ASP A 128 -1.31 -1.78 -15.08
CA ASP A 128 -1.31 -0.37 -15.45
C ASP A 128 -1.56 0.53 -14.24
N TYR A 129 -2.44 0.13 -13.34
CA TYR A 129 -2.74 0.85 -12.10
C TYR A 129 -1.57 0.84 -11.13
N CYS A 130 -0.91 -0.29 -10.93
CA CYS A 130 0.29 -0.38 -10.10
C CYS A 130 1.40 0.57 -10.59
N VAL A 131 1.65 0.62 -11.89
CA VAL A 131 2.62 1.56 -12.49
C VAL A 131 2.18 3.01 -12.27
N THR A 132 0.89 3.30 -12.49
CA THR A 132 0.35 4.65 -12.36
C THR A 132 0.47 5.18 -10.94
N LEU A 133 0.02 4.41 -9.96
CA LEU A 133 0.08 4.78 -8.53
C LEU A 133 1.53 4.95 -8.06
N THR A 134 2.43 4.08 -8.50
CA THR A 134 3.84 4.16 -8.16
C THR A 134 4.48 5.44 -8.71
N LEU A 135 4.29 5.77 -9.97
CA LEU A 135 4.98 6.91 -10.60
C LEU A 135 4.37 8.27 -10.27
N THR A 136 3.06 8.34 -10.04
CA THR A 136 2.38 9.61 -9.74
C THR A 136 2.63 10.12 -8.32
N GLN A 137 3.36 9.40 -7.48
CA GLN A 137 3.92 9.90 -6.23
C GLN A 137 5.05 10.93 -6.45
N ILE A 138 5.69 10.91 -7.63
CA ILE A 138 6.60 11.97 -8.05
C ILE A 138 5.74 13.20 -8.36
N SER A 139 5.91 14.27 -7.60
CA SER A 139 5.07 15.48 -7.68
C SER A 139 4.98 16.10 -9.08
N ALA A 140 6.03 15.92 -9.87
CA ALA A 140 6.09 16.38 -11.26
C ALA A 140 5.26 15.51 -12.22
N ILE A 141 4.88 14.28 -11.87
CA ILE A 141 4.15 13.33 -12.74
C ILE A 141 2.68 13.29 -12.36
N ARG A 142 1.80 13.63 -13.28
CA ARG A 142 0.34 13.63 -13.07
C ARG A 142 -0.41 12.61 -13.92
N SER A 143 0.27 12.03 -14.91
CA SER A 143 -0.31 10.98 -15.77
C SER A 143 0.79 10.10 -16.35
N VAL A 144 0.43 8.86 -16.65
CA VAL A 144 1.34 7.84 -17.17
C VAL A 144 0.74 7.21 -18.42
N SER A 145 1.56 6.94 -19.43
CA SER A 145 1.27 6.02 -20.53
C SER A 145 2.30 4.90 -20.53
N ILE A 146 1.84 3.67 -20.78
CA ILE A 146 2.69 2.50 -20.77
C ILE A 146 2.76 1.96 -22.20
N LEU A 147 3.95 1.90 -22.73
CA LEU A 147 4.26 1.40 -24.07
C LEU A 147 4.90 0.01 -23.96
N VAL A 148 4.82 -0.75 -25.01
CA VAL A 148 5.54 -2.02 -25.17
C VAL A 148 6.39 -1.96 -26.43
N ARG A 149 7.71 -1.86 -26.25
CA ARG A 149 8.68 -1.66 -27.35
C ARG A 149 8.32 -0.43 -28.18
N GLY A 150 8.02 0.68 -27.50
CA GLY A 150 7.68 1.96 -28.11
C GLY A 150 6.28 2.06 -28.72
N GLN A 151 5.43 1.03 -28.54
CA GLN A 151 4.09 0.99 -29.13
C GLN A 151 3.01 0.90 -28.07
N GLU A 152 1.90 1.58 -28.28
CA GLU A 152 0.68 1.42 -27.50
C GLU A 152 0.04 0.04 -27.72
N LEU A 153 -0.65 -0.47 -26.71
CA LEU A 153 -1.42 -1.71 -26.82
C LEU A 153 -2.82 -1.39 -27.35
N SER A 154 -3.13 -1.80 -28.60
CA SER A 154 -4.39 -1.48 -29.27
C SER A 154 -5.64 -2.07 -28.61
N TYR A 155 -5.47 -3.10 -27.79
CA TYR A 155 -6.56 -3.76 -27.04
C TYR A 155 -6.79 -3.18 -25.64
N ARG A 156 -6.14 -2.06 -25.32
CA ARG A 156 -6.34 -1.33 -24.07
C ARG A 156 -7.37 -0.22 -24.25
N ASP A 157 -8.31 -0.12 -23.33
CA ASP A 157 -9.38 0.88 -23.39
C ASP A 157 -8.89 2.31 -23.19
N SER A 158 -7.85 2.51 -22.38
CA SER A 158 -7.22 3.81 -22.16
C SER A 158 -5.71 3.70 -22.33
N GLN A 159 -5.09 4.69 -22.99
CA GLN A 159 -3.64 4.77 -23.18
C GLN A 159 -2.97 5.75 -22.19
N ARG A 160 -3.75 6.51 -21.42
CA ARG A 160 -3.26 7.46 -20.46
C ARG A 160 -4.01 7.30 -19.13
N PHE A 161 -3.26 7.09 -18.07
CA PHE A 161 -3.78 6.85 -16.73
C PHE A 161 -3.41 7.99 -15.80
N ARG A 162 -4.30 8.33 -14.89
CA ARG A 162 -4.11 9.28 -13.78
C ARG A 162 -4.51 8.57 -12.48
N PRO A 163 -4.06 9.04 -11.30
CA PRO A 163 -4.50 8.44 -10.03
C PRO A 163 -6.02 8.32 -9.90
N LYS A 164 -6.77 9.32 -10.34
CA LYS A 164 -8.24 9.32 -10.31
C LYS A 164 -8.92 8.30 -11.25
N ASP A 165 -8.18 7.80 -12.23
CA ASP A 165 -8.69 6.81 -13.19
C ASP A 165 -8.47 5.38 -12.64
N VAL A 166 -7.70 5.26 -11.56
CA VAL A 166 -7.49 4.01 -10.84
C VAL A 166 -8.71 3.76 -9.96
N LEU A 167 -9.54 2.84 -10.41
CA LEU A 167 -10.71 2.38 -9.66
C LEU A 167 -10.23 1.37 -8.60
N LEU A 168 -9.59 1.88 -7.56
CA LEU A 168 -9.51 1.15 -6.31
C LEU A 168 -10.82 1.40 -5.58
N SER A 169 -11.37 0.38 -4.94
CA SER A 169 -12.33 0.63 -3.89
C SER A 169 -11.57 1.48 -2.88
N SER A 170 -11.87 2.77 -2.82
CA SER A 170 -11.19 3.64 -1.89
C SER A 170 -11.65 3.26 -0.50
N THR A 171 -10.86 2.42 0.18
CA THR A 171 -11.00 2.21 1.62
C THR A 171 -10.73 3.50 2.40
N GLU A 172 -10.37 4.57 1.71
CA GLU A 172 -10.02 5.85 2.32
C GLU A 172 -11.18 6.87 2.35
N ASP A 173 -12.16 6.74 1.45
CA ASP A 173 -13.32 7.64 1.47
C ASP A 173 -14.43 7.05 2.34
N VAL A 174 -14.43 7.44 3.61
CA VAL A 174 -15.54 7.17 4.51
C VAL A 174 -16.78 7.88 3.97
N VAL A 175 -17.72 7.11 3.42
CA VAL A 175 -18.98 7.66 2.88
C VAL A 175 -20.02 7.89 3.95
N ALA A 176 -19.93 7.15 5.06
CA ALA A 176 -20.78 7.32 6.22
C ALA A 176 -20.12 6.77 7.49
N THR A 177 -20.53 7.30 8.65
CA THR A 177 -20.19 6.74 9.95
C THR A 177 -21.47 6.31 10.66
N VAL A 178 -21.42 5.16 11.35
CA VAL A 178 -22.59 4.61 12.07
C VAL A 178 -22.18 4.28 13.49
N ASP A 179 -22.92 4.83 14.45
CA ASP A 179 -22.74 4.48 15.85
C ASP A 179 -23.51 3.17 16.14
N VAL A 180 -22.77 2.20 16.65
CA VAL A 180 -23.28 0.85 16.93
C VAL A 180 -22.92 0.41 18.33
N THR A 181 -23.65 -0.59 18.84
CA THR A 181 -23.31 -1.28 20.08
C THR A 181 -22.96 -2.73 19.77
N LEU A 182 -21.69 -3.07 19.92
CA LEU A 182 -21.19 -4.42 19.72
C LEU A 182 -21.19 -5.21 21.01
N CYS A 183 -21.24 -6.55 20.91
CA CYS A 183 -21.05 -7.45 22.02
C CYS A 183 -19.65 -8.06 21.96
N ALA A 184 -18.94 -8.02 23.08
CA ALA A 184 -17.62 -8.63 23.25
C ALA A 184 -17.52 -9.37 24.58
N ILE A 185 -16.54 -10.25 24.71
CA ILE A 185 -16.25 -10.97 25.94
C ILE A 185 -15.11 -10.25 26.66
N ASP A 186 -15.39 -9.82 27.90
CA ASP A 186 -14.42 -9.16 28.77
C ASP A 186 -13.35 -10.13 29.31
N PRO A 187 -12.29 -9.65 29.98
CA PRO A 187 -11.25 -10.51 30.58
C PRO A 187 -11.77 -11.50 31.62
N GLU A 188 -12.91 -11.19 32.25
CA GLU A 188 -13.59 -12.06 33.21
C GLU A 188 -14.47 -13.12 32.57
N GLY A 189 -14.52 -13.15 31.21
CA GLY A 189 -15.30 -14.11 30.43
C GLY A 189 -16.79 -13.77 30.32
N GLN A 190 -17.20 -12.54 30.65
CA GLN A 190 -18.60 -12.12 30.58
C GLN A 190 -18.91 -11.36 29.30
N LEU A 191 -20.10 -11.57 28.75
CA LEU A 191 -20.59 -10.83 27.62
C LEU A 191 -20.92 -9.39 28.02
N ARG A 192 -20.31 -8.42 27.35
CA ARG A 192 -20.52 -6.99 27.57
C ARG A 192 -20.84 -6.29 26.27
N THR A 193 -21.56 -5.20 26.39
CA THR A 193 -21.84 -4.30 25.26
C THR A 193 -20.82 -3.18 25.20
N VAL A 194 -20.30 -2.91 24.02
CA VAL A 194 -19.27 -1.89 23.76
C VAL A 194 -19.76 -0.96 22.66
N PRO A 195 -19.92 0.35 22.93
CA PRO A 195 -20.25 1.31 21.91
C PRO A 195 -19.05 1.49 20.95
N ARG A 196 -19.31 1.56 19.66
CA ARG A 196 -18.31 1.78 18.60
C ARG A 196 -18.92 2.66 17.52
N THR A 197 -18.06 3.44 16.88
CA THR A 197 -18.36 4.11 15.63
C THR A 197 -17.68 3.32 14.51
N LEU A 198 -18.43 2.92 13.51
CA LEU A 198 -17.93 2.21 12.33
C LEU A 198 -17.92 3.15 11.14
N ASP A 199 -16.81 3.17 10.43
CA ASP A 199 -16.68 3.84 9.15
C ASP A 199 -17.17 2.89 8.06
N LEU A 200 -18.06 3.40 7.19
CA LEU A 200 -18.54 2.71 6.01
C LEU A 200 -17.88 3.31 4.78
N TYR A 201 -17.37 2.46 3.93
CA TYR A 201 -16.72 2.83 2.68
C TYR A 201 -17.64 2.60 1.50
N GLU A 202 -17.29 3.11 0.31
CA GLU A 202 -18.11 2.93 -0.89
C GLU A 202 -18.24 1.44 -1.21
N GLY A 203 -19.48 0.97 -1.27
CA GLY A 203 -19.82 -0.45 -1.50
C GLY A 203 -20.08 -1.26 -0.24
N ASP A 204 -19.72 -0.75 0.94
CA ASP A 204 -20.02 -1.41 2.20
C ASP A 204 -21.52 -1.38 2.52
N THR A 205 -22.04 -2.50 3.01
CA THR A 205 -23.33 -2.51 3.68
C THR A 205 -23.13 -2.41 5.19
N GLN A 206 -24.05 -1.76 5.88
CA GLN A 206 -24.02 -1.66 7.33
C GLN A 206 -23.98 -3.04 8.01
N ALA A 207 -24.64 -4.04 7.40
CA ALA A 207 -24.69 -5.40 7.93
C ALA A 207 -23.32 -6.09 7.83
N GLU A 208 -22.59 -5.92 6.71
CA GLU A 208 -21.24 -6.47 6.52
C GLU A 208 -20.22 -5.80 7.46
N ALA A 209 -20.28 -4.47 7.57
CA ALA A 209 -19.43 -3.73 8.49
C ALA A 209 -19.62 -4.17 9.96
N LEU A 210 -20.88 -4.38 10.38
CA LEU A 210 -21.23 -4.89 11.70
C LEU A 210 -20.65 -6.29 11.97
N VAL A 211 -20.85 -7.22 11.04
CA VAL A 211 -20.33 -8.59 11.20
C VAL A 211 -18.80 -8.60 11.22
N THR A 212 -18.16 -7.79 10.39
CA THR A 212 -16.71 -7.63 10.38
C THR A 212 -16.20 -7.08 11.72
N ALA A 213 -16.83 -6.04 12.24
CA ALA A 213 -16.48 -5.45 13.54
C ALA A 213 -16.69 -6.42 14.71
N LEU A 214 -17.74 -7.24 14.69
CA LEU A 214 -17.98 -8.28 15.70
C LEU A 214 -16.90 -9.38 15.69
N ARG A 215 -16.33 -9.70 14.52
CA ARG A 215 -15.29 -10.73 14.40
C ARG A 215 -13.89 -10.21 14.75
N GLN A 216 -13.54 -9.05 14.24
CA GLN A 216 -12.15 -8.58 14.23
C GLN A 216 -11.87 -7.57 15.35
N GLY A 217 -12.88 -6.88 15.85
CA GLY A 217 -12.68 -5.75 16.74
C GLY A 217 -12.59 -4.42 15.97
N PRO A 218 -11.92 -3.43 16.52
CA PRO A 218 -10.87 -3.50 17.54
C PRO A 218 -11.40 -3.74 18.95
N TRP A 219 -10.77 -4.66 19.65
CA TRP A 219 -11.08 -4.92 21.07
C TRP A 219 -10.01 -4.30 21.96
N ASP A 220 -10.40 -3.89 23.15
CA ASP A 220 -9.44 -3.48 24.18
C ASP A 220 -8.57 -4.68 24.56
N LYS A 221 -7.42 -4.41 25.17
CA LYS A 221 -6.49 -5.45 25.60
C LYS A 221 -7.20 -6.50 26.46
N ASP A 222 -6.99 -7.77 26.11
CA ASP A 222 -7.57 -8.94 26.77
C ASP A 222 -9.08 -9.16 26.53
N TRP A 223 -9.72 -8.32 25.73
CA TRP A 223 -11.08 -8.55 25.23
C TRP A 223 -11.05 -9.40 23.96
N ARG A 224 -12.14 -10.10 23.68
CA ARG A 224 -12.23 -10.96 22.51
C ARG A 224 -13.61 -10.91 21.86
N SER A 225 -13.68 -11.34 20.61
CA SER A 225 -14.94 -11.50 19.90
C SER A 225 -15.91 -12.41 20.65
N ALA A 226 -17.19 -12.06 20.63
CA ALA A 226 -18.26 -12.93 21.11
C ALA A 226 -18.61 -14.03 20.12
N LEU A 227 -18.14 -13.92 18.86
CA LEU A 227 -18.36 -14.92 17.83
C LEU A 227 -17.26 -16.00 17.92
N PRO A 228 -17.61 -17.27 17.73
CA PRO A 228 -16.62 -18.35 17.75
C PRO A 228 -15.71 -18.28 16.53
N ASP A 229 -14.49 -18.84 16.63
CA ASP A 229 -13.46 -18.79 15.57
C ASP A 229 -13.93 -19.41 14.25
N TRP A 230 -14.82 -20.42 14.31
CA TRP A 230 -15.38 -21.04 13.14
C TRP A 230 -16.47 -20.22 12.44
N PHE A 231 -16.96 -19.15 13.07
CA PHE A 231 -18.02 -18.31 12.49
C PHE A 231 -17.47 -17.54 11.29
N SER A 232 -17.78 -18.01 10.11
CA SER A 232 -17.41 -17.39 8.84
C SER A 232 -18.65 -17.14 7.99
N VAL A 233 -18.82 -15.90 7.57
CA VAL A 233 -19.96 -15.44 6.78
C VAL A 233 -19.53 -15.24 5.34
N GLN A 234 -20.26 -15.82 4.40
CA GLN A 234 -20.06 -15.61 2.98
C GLN A 234 -20.74 -14.32 2.50
N SER A 235 -21.93 -14.04 3.01
CA SER A 235 -22.68 -12.83 2.72
C SER A 235 -23.65 -12.52 3.86
N VAL A 236 -23.96 -11.25 4.05
CA VAL A 236 -24.96 -10.79 5.00
C VAL A 236 -25.75 -9.65 4.38
N TRP A 237 -27.07 -9.65 4.60
CA TRP A 237 -27.93 -8.57 4.14
C TRP A 237 -29.11 -8.35 5.08
N LEU A 238 -29.70 -7.18 5.01
CA LEU A 238 -30.92 -6.81 5.73
C LEU A 238 -32.07 -6.77 4.75
N ASP A 239 -33.17 -7.42 5.11
CA ASP A 239 -34.41 -7.39 4.37
C ASP A 239 -35.60 -7.32 5.36
N ASP A 240 -36.43 -6.30 5.21
CA ASP A 240 -37.59 -6.03 6.06
C ASP A 240 -37.34 -6.13 7.57
N GLY A 241 -36.18 -5.58 8.02
CA GLY A 241 -35.74 -5.59 9.43
C GLY A 241 -35.20 -6.94 9.93
N VAL A 242 -35.04 -7.93 9.05
CA VAL A 242 -34.43 -9.22 9.33
C VAL A 242 -33.02 -9.25 8.76
N CYS A 243 -32.03 -9.62 9.58
CA CYS A 243 -30.67 -9.83 9.15
C CYS A 243 -30.48 -11.29 8.72
N TYR A 244 -30.10 -11.49 7.47
CA TYR A 244 -29.78 -12.79 6.89
C TYR A 244 -28.26 -12.92 6.80
N ALA A 245 -27.72 -14.00 7.34
CA ALA A 245 -26.31 -14.33 7.23
C ALA A 245 -26.15 -15.70 6.57
N ASN A 246 -25.43 -15.74 5.44
CA ASN A 246 -25.08 -16.98 4.76
C ASN A 246 -23.73 -17.45 5.29
N LEU A 247 -23.72 -18.55 6.05
CA LEU A 247 -22.54 -19.11 6.67
C LEU A 247 -21.80 -20.06 5.73
N LEU A 248 -20.48 -20.04 5.79
CA LEU A 248 -19.64 -21.06 5.12
C LEU A 248 -19.80 -22.38 5.88
N THR A 249 -20.52 -23.33 5.27
CA THR A 249 -20.84 -24.63 5.90
C THR A 249 -19.61 -25.48 6.22
N SER A 250 -18.49 -25.26 5.51
CA SER A 250 -17.22 -25.96 5.79
C SER A 250 -16.59 -25.57 7.14
N THR A 251 -17.05 -24.49 7.75
CA THR A 251 -16.51 -23.99 9.03
C THR A 251 -17.43 -24.28 10.21
N VAL A 252 -18.67 -24.67 9.97
CA VAL A 252 -19.62 -24.98 11.03
C VAL A 252 -19.30 -26.36 11.62
N PRO A 253 -19.03 -26.46 12.94
CA PRO A 253 -18.81 -27.75 13.57
C PRO A 253 -20.04 -28.64 13.42
N GLU A 254 -19.82 -29.93 13.12
CA GLU A 254 -20.88 -30.91 13.14
C GLU A 254 -21.47 -30.98 14.55
N ALA A 255 -22.79 -30.84 14.68
CA ALA A 255 -23.44 -30.91 15.99
C ALA A 255 -23.09 -32.24 16.63
N ALA A 256 -22.48 -32.22 17.80
CA ALA A 256 -22.29 -33.42 18.60
C ALA A 256 -23.70 -33.87 19.10
N ASP A 257 -24.12 -35.03 18.64
CA ASP A 257 -25.33 -35.73 19.15
C ASP A 257 -25.23 -36.05 20.65
#